data_7fe25013d89713b5c922bd68d8e79687
#
_entry.id   7fe25013d89713b5c922bd68d8e79687
#
_cell.length_a   1.000
_cell.length_b   1.000
_cell.length_c   1.000
_cell.angle_alpha   90.00
_cell.angle_beta   90.00
_cell.angle_gamma   90.00
#
_symmetry.space_group_name_H-M   'P 1'
#
loop_
_entity.id
_entity.type
_entity.pdbx_description
1 polymer ?
#
loop_
_entity_poly.entity_id
_entity_poly.type
_entity_poly.pdbx_seq_one_letter_code
_entity_poly.pdbx_strand_id
1 'polypeptide(L)'
;METPNHNYDEASDTLYISFVPGEKATGVELNDHILLRINKAERRAVGLTFFEYSVLAQRTEVGPRSFPLTGLAKLSGDLREVVLDILRHSPVSDILSLSAYTPSLV
;
A
#
# COMPACT_ATOMS: atom_id res chain seq x y z
N MET A 1 -12.30 -16.30 -4.00
CA MET A 1 -11.39 -15.24 -3.56
C MET A 1 -11.93 -14.58 -2.31
N GLU A 2 -11.07 -14.32 -1.38
CA GLU A 2 -11.50 -13.76 -0.11
C GLU A 2 -11.47 -12.26 -0.12
N THR A 3 -12.42 -11.67 0.60
CA THR A 3 -12.45 -10.23 0.77
C THR A 3 -11.38 -9.84 1.77
N PRO A 4 -10.57 -8.82 1.47
CA PRO A 4 -9.58 -8.36 2.43
C PRO A 4 -10.22 -7.88 3.72
N ASN A 5 -9.55 -8.12 4.84
CA ASN A 5 -10.00 -7.62 6.12
C ASN A 5 -9.56 -6.16 6.28
N HIS A 6 -10.49 -5.33 6.66
CA HIS A 6 -10.23 -3.91 6.90
C HIS A 6 -10.39 -3.61 8.37
N ASN A 7 -9.49 -2.83 8.91
CA ASN A 7 -9.60 -2.39 10.30
C ASN A 7 -9.06 -0.97 10.40
N TYR A 8 -9.92 -0.05 10.76
CA TYR A 8 -9.54 1.35 10.91
C TYR A 8 -9.44 1.68 12.39
N ASP A 9 -8.27 2.17 12.81
CA ASP A 9 -8.04 2.60 14.18
C ASP A 9 -8.19 4.12 14.24
N GLU A 10 -9.29 4.57 14.79
CA GLU A 10 -9.59 6.01 14.86
C GLU A 10 -8.55 6.76 15.70
N ALA A 11 -8.11 6.15 16.78
CA ALA A 11 -7.20 6.84 17.69
C ALA A 11 -5.88 7.20 17.02
N SER A 12 -5.39 6.33 16.15
CA SER A 12 -4.13 6.56 15.45
C SER A 12 -4.33 7.00 14.02
N ASP A 13 -5.57 7.06 13.55
CA ASP A 13 -5.89 7.41 12.16
C ASP A 13 -5.15 6.48 11.19
N THR A 14 -5.18 5.19 11.49
CA THR A 14 -4.47 4.18 10.71
C THR A 14 -5.44 3.14 10.17
N LEU A 15 -5.36 2.90 8.87
CA LEU A 15 -6.16 1.88 8.23
C LEU A 15 -5.28 0.67 7.94
N TYR A 16 -5.71 -0.49 8.43
CA TYR A 16 -5.02 -1.76 8.18
C TYR A 16 -5.84 -2.60 7.23
N ILE A 17 -5.21 -3.08 6.18
CA ILE A 17 -5.83 -4.01 5.24
C ILE A 17 -5.01 -5.28 5.26
N SER A 18 -5.66 -6.41 5.55
CA SER A 18 -4.98 -7.68 5.61
C SER A 18 -5.55 -8.63 4.55
N PHE A 19 -4.68 -9.15 3.70
CA PHE A 19 -5.07 -10.13 2.69
C PHE A 19 -4.92 -11.54 3.21
N VAL A 20 -3.95 -11.76 4.09
CA VAL A 20 -3.70 -13.08 4.69
C VAL A 20 -3.48 -12.86 6.19
N PRO A 21 -4.57 -12.87 6.96
CA PRO A 21 -4.46 -12.59 8.40
C PRO A 21 -3.56 -13.59 9.09
N GLY A 22 -2.71 -13.07 9.99
CA GLY A 22 -1.84 -13.91 10.79
C GLY A 22 -0.56 -14.35 10.14
N GLU A 23 -0.36 -14.05 8.87
CA GLU A 23 0.86 -14.47 8.20
C GLU A 23 2.00 -13.49 8.50
N LYS A 24 3.19 -14.04 8.74
CA LYS A 24 4.37 -13.21 8.94
C LYS A 24 4.75 -12.51 7.64
N ALA A 25 5.27 -11.31 7.77
CA ALA A 25 5.55 -10.51 6.59
C ALA A 25 6.72 -9.58 6.83
N THR A 26 7.32 -9.17 5.71
CA THR A 26 8.36 -8.15 5.70
C THR A 26 7.69 -6.83 5.37
N GLY A 27 7.97 -5.79 6.15
CA GLY A 27 7.42 -4.46 5.91
C GLY A 27 8.27 -3.70 4.92
N VAL A 28 7.62 -3.06 3.95
CA VAL A 28 8.28 -2.23 2.95
C VAL A 28 7.59 -0.88 2.94
N GLU A 29 8.32 0.17 3.28
CA GLU A 29 7.77 1.52 3.27
C GLU A 29 7.72 2.03 1.84
N LEU A 30 6.52 2.22 1.32
CA LEU A 30 6.35 2.78 -0.01
C LEU A 30 6.49 4.29 0.02
N ASN A 31 6.05 4.91 1.11
CA ASN A 31 6.30 6.31 1.40
C ASN A 31 6.01 6.51 2.88
N ASP A 32 5.93 7.77 3.32
CA ASP A 32 5.73 8.06 4.75
C ASP A 32 4.37 7.61 5.27
N HIS A 33 3.43 7.35 4.39
CA HIS A 33 2.05 7.05 4.77
C HIS A 33 1.62 5.63 4.42
N ILE A 34 2.39 4.90 3.63
CA ILE A 34 1.94 3.60 3.13
C ILE A 34 3.01 2.55 3.36
N LEU A 35 2.64 1.53 4.13
CA LEU A 35 3.51 0.38 4.40
C LEU A 35 2.92 -0.84 3.73
N LEU A 36 3.70 -1.47 2.86
CA LEU A 36 3.31 -2.72 2.21
C LEU A 36 3.96 -3.88 2.96
N ARG A 37 3.16 -4.86 3.32
CA ARG A 37 3.66 -6.07 3.97
C ARG A 37 3.61 -7.21 2.98
N ILE A 38 4.73 -7.89 2.80
CA ILE A 38 4.85 -8.90 1.77
C ILE A 38 5.44 -10.20 2.31
N ASN A 39 5.15 -11.28 1.61
CA ASN A 39 5.87 -12.54 1.74
C ASN A 39 6.85 -12.60 0.59
N LYS A 40 8.13 -12.38 0.88
CA LYS A 40 9.14 -12.30 -0.17
C LYS A 40 9.33 -13.61 -0.90
N ALA A 41 9.29 -14.71 -0.16
CA ALA A 41 9.51 -16.02 -0.74
C ALA A 41 8.43 -16.38 -1.76
N GLU A 42 7.20 -15.99 -1.48
CA GLU A 42 6.08 -16.29 -2.35
C GLU A 42 5.71 -15.13 -3.25
N ARG A 43 6.42 -14.02 -3.13
CA ARG A 43 6.25 -12.85 -3.98
C ARG A 43 4.80 -12.36 -4.00
N ARG A 44 4.20 -12.24 -2.82
CA ARG A 44 2.82 -11.80 -2.74
C ARG A 44 2.61 -10.86 -1.56
N ALA A 45 1.55 -10.07 -1.65
CA ALA A 45 1.18 -9.13 -0.61
C ALA A 45 0.50 -9.86 0.54
N VAL A 46 0.83 -9.42 1.76
CA VAL A 46 0.17 -9.91 2.97
C VAL A 46 -0.77 -8.84 3.51
N GLY A 47 -0.43 -7.58 3.36
CA GLY A 47 -1.29 -6.51 3.81
C GLY A 47 -0.76 -5.14 3.44
N LEU A 48 -1.59 -4.14 3.70
CA LEU A 48 -1.25 -2.73 3.52
C LEU A 48 -1.64 -1.98 4.79
N THR A 49 -0.82 -1.00 5.16
CA THR A 49 -1.13 -0.13 6.28
C THR A 49 -1.02 1.31 5.80
N PHE A 50 -2.06 2.09 6.09
CA PHE A 50 -2.10 3.49 5.70
C PHE A 50 -2.09 4.34 6.96
N PHE A 51 -1.01 5.09 7.16
CA PHE A 51 -0.86 5.99 8.30
C PHE A 51 -1.46 7.33 7.93
N GLU A 52 -2.11 7.98 8.91
CA GLU A 52 -2.80 9.25 8.68
C GLU A 52 -3.80 9.11 7.53
N TYR A 53 -4.62 8.08 7.65
CA TYR A 53 -5.53 7.72 6.57
C TYR A 53 -6.46 8.85 6.16
N SER A 54 -6.89 9.67 7.11
CA SER A 54 -7.79 10.76 6.78
C SER A 54 -7.14 11.76 5.83
N VAL A 55 -5.82 11.92 5.92
CA VAL A 55 -5.07 12.78 4.99
C VAL A 55 -5.05 12.17 3.60
N LEU A 56 -4.80 10.85 3.54
CA LEU A 56 -4.76 10.15 2.25
C LEU A 56 -6.12 10.16 1.57
N ALA A 57 -7.18 10.10 2.34
CA ALA A 57 -8.52 10.02 1.79
C ALA A 57 -9.09 11.37 1.40
N GLN A 58 -8.41 12.46 1.76
CA GLN A 58 -8.91 13.79 1.44
C GLN A 58 -8.89 14.04 -0.05
N ARG A 59 -9.87 14.82 -0.48
CA ARG A 59 -9.88 15.33 -1.85
C ARG A 59 -9.56 16.80 -1.83
N THR A 60 -8.92 17.26 -2.89
CA THR A 60 -8.69 18.69 -3.08
C THR A 60 -9.70 19.21 -4.09
N GLU A 61 -9.67 20.51 -4.30
CA GLU A 61 -10.56 21.12 -5.28
C GLU A 61 -10.30 20.61 -6.69
N VAL A 62 -9.10 20.13 -6.95
CA VAL A 62 -8.74 19.65 -8.27
C VAL A 62 -8.75 18.12 -8.37
N GLY A 63 -9.17 17.44 -7.30
CA GLY A 63 -9.29 15.99 -7.34
C GLY A 63 -8.61 15.30 -6.18
N PRO A 64 -8.46 13.98 -6.25
CA PRO A 64 -7.84 13.22 -5.18
C PRO A 64 -6.37 13.59 -5.02
N ARG A 65 -5.87 13.45 -3.80
CA ARG A 65 -4.46 13.67 -3.55
C ARG A 65 -3.61 12.60 -4.21
N SER A 66 -2.40 12.99 -4.52
CA SER A 66 -1.39 12.12 -5.13
C SER A 66 -0.27 11.89 -4.13
N PHE A 67 0.12 10.63 -3.95
CA PHE A 67 1.16 10.26 -2.98
C PHE A 67 2.21 9.40 -3.68
N PRO A 68 3.29 10.03 -4.16
CA PRO A 68 4.35 9.27 -4.84
C PRO A 68 4.96 8.21 -3.94
N LEU A 69 5.30 7.07 -4.51
CA LEU A 69 5.87 5.96 -3.75
C LEU A 69 7.39 6.10 -3.71
N THR A 70 7.85 7.09 -2.97
CA THR A 70 9.27 7.44 -2.96
C THR A 70 10.16 6.40 -2.31
N GLY A 71 9.58 5.52 -1.49
CA GLY A 71 10.35 4.48 -0.83
C GLY A 71 10.93 3.46 -1.77
N LEU A 72 10.38 3.34 -2.98
CA LEU A 72 10.87 2.37 -3.94
C LEU A 72 12.32 2.61 -4.32
N ALA A 73 12.75 3.84 -4.32
CA ALA A 73 14.13 4.17 -4.68
C ALA A 73 15.14 3.67 -3.65
N LYS A 74 14.70 3.36 -2.44
CA LYS A 74 15.59 2.92 -1.36
C LYS A 74 15.74 1.40 -1.32
N LEU A 75 15.02 0.68 -2.15
CA LEU A 75 15.04 -0.79 -2.09
C LEU A 75 16.19 -1.35 -2.90
N SER A 76 16.70 -2.51 -2.45
CA SER A 76 17.69 -3.25 -3.23
C SER A 76 17.07 -3.73 -4.52
N GLY A 77 17.91 -4.12 -5.49
CA GLY A 77 17.41 -4.54 -6.79
C GLY A 77 16.43 -5.69 -6.72
N ASP A 78 16.78 -6.74 -5.96
CA ASP A 78 15.91 -7.91 -5.85
C ASP A 78 14.59 -7.57 -5.17
N LEU A 79 14.67 -6.86 -4.07
CA LEU A 79 13.46 -6.50 -3.32
C LEU A 79 12.59 -5.56 -4.14
N ARG A 80 13.21 -4.64 -4.87
CA ARG A 80 12.45 -3.72 -5.72
C ARG A 80 11.67 -4.49 -6.78
N GLU A 81 12.29 -5.51 -7.38
CA GLU A 81 11.61 -6.32 -8.39
C GLU A 81 10.38 -7.00 -7.82
N VAL A 82 10.52 -7.60 -6.64
CA VAL A 82 9.40 -8.26 -5.99
C VAL A 82 8.28 -7.26 -5.70
N VAL A 83 8.64 -6.12 -5.15
CA VAL A 83 7.65 -5.10 -4.78
C VAL A 83 6.95 -4.55 -6.02
N LEU A 84 7.69 -4.25 -7.07
CA LEU A 84 7.08 -3.75 -8.31
C LEU A 84 6.11 -4.76 -8.89
N ASP A 85 6.48 -6.03 -8.86
CA ASP A 85 5.61 -7.08 -9.35
C ASP A 85 4.29 -7.11 -8.56
N ILE A 86 4.39 -7.03 -7.24
CA ILE A 86 3.23 -7.03 -6.38
C ILE A 86 2.35 -5.81 -6.64
N LEU A 87 2.96 -4.64 -6.83
CA LEU A 87 2.22 -3.41 -7.05
C LEU A 87 1.44 -3.41 -8.36
N ARG A 88 1.88 -4.20 -9.33
CA ARG A 88 1.23 -4.26 -10.64
C ARG A 88 0.04 -5.20 -10.68
N HIS A 89 -0.18 -5.96 -9.62
CA HIS A 89 -1.20 -6.99 -9.61
C HIS A 89 -2.21 -6.77 -8.50
N SER A 90 -3.41 -7.35 -8.69
CA SER A 90 -4.41 -7.37 -7.63
C SER A 90 -3.89 -8.21 -6.46
N PRO A 91 -4.27 -7.90 -5.24
CA PRO A 91 -5.23 -6.85 -4.85
C PRO A 91 -4.61 -5.48 -4.65
N VAL A 92 -3.28 -5.38 -4.62
CA VAL A 92 -2.62 -4.13 -4.27
C VAL A 92 -2.86 -3.05 -5.33
N SER A 93 -2.76 -3.42 -6.60
CA SER A 93 -2.96 -2.45 -7.68
C SER A 93 -4.33 -1.81 -7.61
N ASP A 94 -5.35 -2.59 -7.26
CA ASP A 94 -6.71 -2.06 -7.18
C ASP A 94 -6.85 -1.04 -6.05
N ILE A 95 -6.25 -1.36 -4.91
CA ILE A 95 -6.39 -0.52 -3.73
C ILE A 95 -5.62 0.78 -3.88
N LEU A 96 -4.39 0.69 -4.35
CA LEU A 96 -3.55 1.88 -4.47
C LEU A 96 -4.04 2.81 -5.57
N SER A 97 -4.60 2.26 -6.63
CA SER A 97 -5.13 3.13 -7.69
C SER A 97 -6.33 3.92 -7.21
N LEU A 98 -7.04 3.42 -6.20
CA LEU A 98 -8.19 4.13 -5.68
C LEU A 98 -7.83 5.12 -4.60
N SER A 99 -6.79 4.85 -3.81
CA SER A 99 -6.55 5.64 -2.61
C SER A 99 -5.35 6.57 -2.71
N ALA A 100 -4.29 6.17 -3.35
CA ALA A 100 -3.07 6.97 -3.36
C ALA A 100 -2.45 7.12 -4.73
N TYR A 101 -2.83 6.28 -5.64
CA TYR A 101 -2.23 6.27 -6.96
C TYR A 101 -2.59 7.51 -7.75
N THR A 102 -1.61 8.02 -8.48
CA THR A 102 -1.80 9.14 -9.39
C THR A 102 -1.59 8.66 -10.80
N PRO A 103 -2.63 8.56 -11.55
CA PRO A 103 -2.48 8.09 -12.93
C PRO A 103 -1.82 9.10 -13.82
N SER A 104 -1.84 10.27 -13.41
CA SER A 104 -1.21 11.23 -14.26
C SER A 104 0.27 11.18 -14.16
N LEU A 105 0.01 11.14 -14.00
CA LEU A 105 0.81 11.51 -14.05
C LEU A 105 1.33 12.00 -14.84
N VAL A 106 1.12 12.18 -14.96
CA VAL A 106 1.50 12.78 -15.56
C VAL A 106 2.05 12.85 -15.98
#